data_fe170fa5f36cd8e8b312f32618274a63
#
_entry.id   fe170fa5f36cd8e8b312f32618274a63
#
_cell.length_a   1.000
_cell.length_b   1.000
_cell.length_c   1.000
_cell.angle_alpha   90.00
_cell.angle_beta   90.00
_cell.angle_gamma   90.00
#
_symmetry.space_group_name_H-M   'P 1'
#
loop_
_entity.id
_entity.type
_entity.pdbx_description
1 polymer ?
#
loop_
_entity_poly.entity_id
_entity_poly.type
_entity_poly.pdbx_seq_one_letter_code
_entity_poly.pdbx_strand_id
1 'polypeptide(L)'
;MIYELLYPLRHSASWLGWLNVLRYVPFRVIMATMTAMFICFAFSPWFIRALQRKQIGQVIRDEGLIPEAHIKKRGTPTMGGALLLLAVLGSTILWCDLRNTFVLAVTAVTAGYGVIGYLDDYLKIRMKNSKGLPARYKLLGQFLVAAAVMVYVFNAKEHVPADWWDIRTRLGIPFVAFAKHPVELPLGVYIAFAVLCVVATSNAVNFTDGLDGLAIGPVIFNSGTYLIWAYLSGATFGIANVAQRFVVARYLDIPQIASAGELSIFCGAMVGAGIGFLWYNTYPAQVFMGDVGALALGGGLGTCAVFLKNELLSIILGGVFFLEGLSVVTQIVSFKLTGKRVFLMAPIHHHYEKKGWPEPKIIVRFWIVSILLALVSLASLKVR
;
A
#
# COMPACT_ATOMS: atom_id res chain seq x y z
N MET A 1 -17.99 -9.91 1.81
CA MET A 1 -18.84 -11.04 1.35
C MET A 1 -19.19 -12.00 2.48
N ILE A 2 -18.22 -12.68 3.13
CA ILE A 2 -18.50 -13.59 4.27
C ILE A 2 -19.27 -12.86 5.38
N TYR A 3 -18.84 -11.66 5.75
CA TYR A 3 -19.52 -10.83 6.74
C TYR A 3 -20.99 -10.58 6.37
N GLU A 4 -21.27 -10.17 5.14
CA GLU A 4 -22.63 -9.85 4.69
C GLU A 4 -23.54 -11.06 4.55
N LEU A 5 -22.98 -12.20 4.12
CA LEU A 5 -23.76 -13.43 3.89
C LEU A 5 -23.98 -14.22 5.17
N LEU A 6 -22.95 -14.39 6.00
CA LEU A 6 -23.01 -15.28 7.15
C LEU A 6 -23.45 -14.58 8.45
N TYR A 7 -23.07 -13.31 8.65
CA TYR A 7 -23.43 -12.60 9.88
C TYR A 7 -24.94 -12.49 10.14
N PRO A 8 -25.82 -12.27 9.14
CA PRO A 8 -27.26 -12.28 9.36
C PRO A 8 -27.80 -13.64 9.82
N LEU A 9 -27.16 -14.75 9.45
CA LEU A 9 -27.59 -16.10 9.78
C LEU A 9 -27.44 -16.47 11.28
N ARG A 10 -26.71 -15.66 12.06
CA ARG A 10 -26.42 -15.90 13.48
C ARG A 10 -27.72 -16.11 14.36
N HIS A 11 -28.85 -15.61 13.89
CA HIS A 11 -30.12 -15.71 14.58
C HIS A 11 -31.03 -16.83 14.03
N SER A 12 -30.64 -17.48 12.91
CA SER A 12 -31.46 -18.50 12.25
C SER A 12 -31.48 -19.84 13.00
N ALA A 13 -30.45 -20.13 13.80
CA ALA A 13 -30.38 -21.32 14.64
C ALA A 13 -29.43 -21.09 15.83
N SER A 14 -29.66 -21.73 16.96
CA SER A 14 -28.85 -21.56 18.18
C SER A 14 -27.39 -21.93 17.99
N TRP A 15 -27.10 -22.96 17.19
CA TRP A 15 -25.72 -23.38 16.87
C TRP A 15 -24.96 -22.42 15.95
N LEU A 16 -25.66 -21.47 15.28
CA LEU A 16 -25.02 -20.42 14.46
C LEU A 16 -24.63 -19.19 15.27
N GLY A 17 -24.87 -19.16 16.57
CA GLY A 17 -24.54 -18.03 17.44
C GLY A 17 -23.04 -17.66 17.41
N TRP A 18 -22.15 -18.60 17.11
CA TRP A 18 -20.72 -18.35 16.94
C TRP A 18 -20.41 -17.37 15.79
N LEU A 19 -21.29 -17.25 14.78
CA LEU A 19 -21.14 -16.29 13.70
C LEU A 19 -21.11 -14.82 14.18
N ASN A 20 -21.53 -14.58 15.45
CA ASN A 20 -21.41 -13.26 16.06
C ASN A 20 -19.96 -12.75 16.12
N VAL A 21 -18.97 -13.64 16.08
CA VAL A 21 -17.55 -13.28 16.02
C VAL A 21 -17.20 -12.43 14.78
N LEU A 22 -17.93 -12.60 13.68
CA LEU A 22 -17.75 -11.83 12.44
C LEU A 22 -18.03 -10.33 12.61
N ARG A 23 -18.76 -9.92 13.66
CA ARG A 23 -18.98 -8.51 14.00
C ARG A 23 -17.67 -7.80 14.40
N TYR A 24 -16.74 -8.52 14.98
CA TYR A 24 -15.53 -7.94 15.55
C TYR A 24 -14.48 -7.68 14.47
N VAL A 25 -14.13 -6.41 14.29
CA VAL A 25 -13.09 -5.99 13.33
C VAL A 25 -11.76 -6.71 13.57
N PRO A 26 -11.23 -6.84 14.82
CA PRO A 26 -9.97 -7.56 15.05
C PRO A 26 -9.99 -9.01 14.55
N PHE A 27 -11.10 -9.71 14.73
CA PHE A 27 -11.23 -11.07 14.19
C PHE A 27 -11.14 -11.09 12.67
N ARG A 28 -11.84 -10.18 11.99
CA ARG A 28 -11.81 -10.09 10.52
C ARG A 28 -10.45 -9.65 10.00
N VAL A 29 -9.73 -8.79 10.72
CA VAL A 29 -8.35 -8.42 10.41
C VAL A 29 -7.44 -9.65 10.43
N ILE A 30 -7.48 -10.44 11.52
CA ILE A 30 -6.67 -11.65 11.64
C ILE A 30 -7.00 -12.63 10.50
N MET A 31 -8.28 -12.87 10.27
CA MET A 31 -8.72 -13.79 9.21
C MET A 31 -8.34 -13.30 7.81
N ALA A 32 -8.43 -12.00 7.54
CA ALA A 32 -8.00 -11.40 6.28
C ALA A 32 -6.48 -11.57 6.07
N THR A 33 -5.69 -11.30 7.12
CA THR A 33 -4.23 -11.49 7.11
C THR A 33 -3.87 -12.95 6.82
N MET A 34 -4.48 -13.90 7.57
CA MET A 34 -4.22 -15.33 7.38
C MET A 34 -4.66 -15.83 6.01
N THR A 35 -5.82 -15.38 5.52
CA THR A 35 -6.33 -15.77 4.19
C THR A 35 -5.40 -15.28 3.08
N ALA A 36 -4.98 -14.01 3.12
CA ALA A 36 -4.07 -13.45 2.12
C ALA A 36 -2.70 -14.15 2.15
N MET A 37 -2.16 -14.41 3.34
CA MET A 37 -0.90 -15.13 3.53
C MET A 37 -1.02 -16.57 3.01
N PHE A 38 -2.11 -17.27 3.32
CA PHE A 38 -2.36 -18.63 2.85
C PHE A 38 -2.46 -18.70 1.33
N ILE A 39 -3.17 -17.75 0.69
CA ILE A 39 -3.26 -17.67 -0.78
C ILE A 39 -1.85 -17.57 -1.38
N CYS A 40 -0.99 -16.69 -0.85
CA CYS A 40 0.38 -16.58 -1.33
C CYS A 40 1.17 -17.87 -1.11
N PHE A 41 1.14 -18.49 0.07
CA PHE A 41 1.87 -19.74 0.32
C PHE A 41 1.39 -20.90 -0.54
N ALA A 42 0.08 -21.09 -0.65
CA ALA A 42 -0.48 -22.23 -1.36
C ALA A 42 -0.30 -22.14 -2.88
N PHE A 43 -0.46 -20.93 -3.44
CA PHE A 43 -0.49 -20.77 -4.90
C PHE A 43 0.83 -20.29 -5.50
N SER A 44 1.77 -19.69 -4.74
CA SER A 44 3.06 -19.23 -5.30
C SER A 44 3.86 -20.34 -5.99
N PRO A 45 4.01 -21.56 -5.45
CA PRO A 45 4.80 -22.60 -6.13
C PRO A 45 4.24 -22.98 -7.49
N TRP A 46 2.92 -23.05 -7.60
CA TRP A 46 2.25 -23.31 -8.88
C TRP A 46 2.40 -22.11 -9.82
N PHE A 47 2.17 -20.90 -9.32
CA PHE A 47 2.22 -19.66 -10.09
C PHE A 47 3.63 -19.38 -10.64
N ILE A 48 4.67 -19.55 -9.82
CA ILE A 48 6.08 -19.41 -10.23
C ILE A 48 6.42 -20.39 -11.35
N ARG A 49 6.03 -21.67 -11.20
CA ARG A 49 6.23 -22.68 -12.26
C ARG A 49 5.49 -22.33 -13.55
N ALA A 50 4.27 -21.76 -13.45
CA ALA A 50 3.50 -21.33 -14.61
C ALA A 50 4.18 -20.16 -15.35
N LEU A 51 4.73 -19.19 -14.61
CA LEU A 51 5.49 -18.06 -15.17
C LEU A 51 6.79 -18.55 -15.83
N GLN A 52 7.52 -19.46 -15.21
CA GLN A 52 8.75 -20.04 -15.74
C GLN A 52 8.50 -20.80 -17.06
N ARG A 53 7.44 -21.64 -17.12
CA ARG A 53 7.05 -22.36 -18.34
C ARG A 53 6.74 -21.44 -19.51
N LYS A 54 6.16 -20.26 -19.24
CA LYS A 54 5.86 -19.24 -20.26
C LYS A 54 7.07 -18.36 -20.59
N GLN A 55 8.26 -18.65 -20.04
CA GLN A 55 9.49 -17.86 -20.19
C GLN A 55 9.28 -16.36 -19.86
N ILE A 56 8.43 -16.09 -18.88
CA ILE A 56 8.14 -14.73 -18.39
C ILE A 56 9.26 -14.33 -17.42
N GLY A 57 10.46 -14.11 -17.95
CA GLY A 57 11.63 -13.65 -17.20
C GLY A 57 11.90 -12.18 -17.44
N GLN A 58 12.55 -11.53 -16.47
CA GLN A 58 12.95 -10.13 -16.60
C GLN A 58 13.97 -9.96 -17.72
N VAL A 59 13.72 -9.03 -18.65
CA VAL A 59 14.68 -8.61 -19.66
C VAL A 59 15.63 -7.61 -19.01
N ILE A 60 16.85 -8.04 -18.70
CA ILE A 60 17.88 -7.19 -18.11
C ILE A 60 18.47 -6.30 -19.21
N ARG A 61 18.56 -4.99 -18.97
CA ARG A 61 19.24 -4.05 -19.89
C ARG A 61 20.73 -4.37 -19.97
N ASP A 62 21.21 -4.69 -21.17
CA ASP A 62 22.66 -4.85 -21.46
C ASP A 62 23.32 -3.46 -21.60
N GLU A 63 23.30 -2.65 -20.56
CA GLU A 63 24.03 -1.39 -20.53
C GLU A 63 25.29 -1.57 -19.70
N GLY A 64 26.32 -2.30 -20.15
CA GLY A 64 27.71 -2.36 -19.68
C GLY A 64 28.12 -1.93 -18.25
N LEU A 65 27.17 -1.61 -17.38
CA LEU A 65 27.32 -1.02 -16.05
C LEU A 65 26.64 -1.86 -14.94
N ILE A 66 26.20 -3.09 -15.27
CA ILE A 66 25.41 -3.92 -14.33
C ILE A 66 26.34 -4.74 -13.45
N PRO A 67 26.20 -4.71 -12.11
CA PRO A 67 26.93 -5.59 -11.20
C PRO A 67 26.71 -7.07 -11.56
N GLU A 68 27.74 -7.92 -11.43
CA GLU A 68 27.68 -9.36 -11.70
C GLU A 68 26.51 -10.08 -10.97
N ALA A 69 26.08 -9.53 -9.81
CA ALA A 69 24.94 -10.04 -9.05
C ALA A 69 23.62 -10.04 -9.85
N HIS A 70 23.41 -9.07 -10.74
CA HIS A 70 22.21 -9.02 -11.58
C HIS A 70 22.24 -10.03 -12.73
N ILE A 71 23.41 -10.46 -13.17
CA ILE A 71 23.56 -11.49 -14.21
C ILE A 71 23.05 -12.84 -13.69
N LYS A 72 23.24 -13.14 -12.41
CA LYS A 72 22.76 -14.36 -11.75
C LYS A 72 21.22 -14.41 -11.61
N LYS A 73 20.53 -13.27 -11.73
CA LYS A 73 19.07 -13.17 -11.69
C LYS A 73 18.37 -13.41 -13.04
N ARG A 74 19.16 -13.68 -14.10
CA ARG A 74 18.63 -14.02 -15.43
C ARG A 74 17.75 -15.27 -15.34
N GLY A 75 16.47 -15.14 -15.70
CA GLY A 75 15.51 -16.25 -15.65
C GLY A 75 14.57 -16.26 -14.44
N THR A 76 14.77 -15.40 -13.43
CA THR A 76 13.78 -15.22 -12.36
C THR A 76 12.50 -14.60 -12.96
N PRO A 77 11.33 -15.25 -12.78
CA PRO A 77 10.09 -14.73 -13.34
C PRO A 77 9.69 -13.39 -12.70
N THR A 78 9.15 -12.50 -13.52
CA THR A 78 8.49 -11.26 -13.09
C THR A 78 6.96 -11.43 -13.05
N MET A 79 6.21 -10.40 -12.64
CA MET A 79 4.75 -10.39 -12.48
C MET A 79 4.24 -11.20 -11.27
N GLY A 80 5.10 -11.51 -10.29
CA GLY A 80 4.67 -12.13 -9.02
C GLY A 80 3.62 -11.29 -8.26
N GLY A 81 3.65 -9.98 -8.48
CA GLY A 81 2.66 -9.04 -7.96
C GLY A 81 1.22 -9.34 -8.37
N ALA A 82 0.98 -10.07 -9.45
CA ALA A 82 -0.38 -10.46 -9.83
C ALA A 82 -1.00 -11.41 -8.80
N LEU A 83 -0.26 -12.40 -8.32
CA LEU A 83 -0.73 -13.29 -7.25
C LEU A 83 -0.91 -12.54 -5.92
N LEU A 84 0.05 -11.68 -5.58
CA LEU A 84 -0.03 -10.84 -4.41
C LEU A 84 -1.28 -9.93 -4.44
N LEU A 85 -1.55 -9.30 -5.57
CA LEU A 85 -2.75 -8.48 -5.78
C LEU A 85 -4.03 -9.29 -5.64
N LEU A 86 -4.09 -10.48 -6.23
CA LEU A 86 -5.22 -11.41 -6.08
C LEU A 86 -5.43 -11.81 -4.61
N ALA A 87 -4.36 -12.03 -3.86
CA ALA A 87 -4.44 -12.35 -2.43
C ALA A 87 -5.00 -11.18 -1.62
N VAL A 88 -4.54 -9.94 -1.88
CA VAL A 88 -5.06 -8.74 -1.22
C VAL A 88 -6.54 -8.52 -1.56
N LEU A 89 -6.88 -8.47 -2.84
CA LEU A 89 -8.25 -8.19 -3.29
C LEU A 89 -9.21 -9.31 -2.88
N GLY A 90 -8.82 -10.56 -3.06
CA GLY A 90 -9.63 -11.71 -2.68
C GLY A 90 -9.92 -11.75 -1.19
N SER A 91 -8.90 -11.51 -0.36
CA SER A 91 -9.05 -11.45 1.10
C SER A 91 -9.92 -10.25 1.53
N THR A 92 -9.73 -9.08 0.91
CA THR A 92 -10.55 -7.90 1.15
C THR A 92 -12.02 -8.16 0.83
N ILE A 93 -12.31 -8.72 -0.34
CA ILE A 93 -13.69 -9.06 -0.77
C ILE A 93 -14.33 -10.07 0.19
N LEU A 94 -13.56 -11.02 0.70
CA LEU A 94 -14.09 -12.03 1.63
C LEU A 94 -14.44 -11.44 2.99
N TRP A 95 -13.57 -10.60 3.58
CA TRP A 95 -13.66 -10.24 4.99
C TRP A 95 -14.14 -8.82 5.27
N CYS A 96 -14.00 -7.86 4.34
CA CYS A 96 -14.54 -6.51 4.52
C CYS A 96 -16.05 -6.44 4.29
N ASP A 97 -16.64 -5.40 4.85
CA ASP A 97 -17.97 -4.94 4.47
C ASP A 97 -17.88 -4.18 3.13
N LEU A 98 -18.40 -4.79 2.07
CA LEU A 98 -18.37 -4.21 0.72
C LEU A 98 -19.35 -3.04 0.53
N ARG A 99 -20.19 -2.72 1.53
CA ARG A 99 -21.01 -1.50 1.52
C ARG A 99 -20.25 -0.27 1.97
N ASN A 100 -19.06 -0.48 2.56
CA ASN A 100 -18.21 0.61 3.01
C ASN A 100 -17.54 1.28 1.81
N THR A 101 -17.82 2.56 1.60
CA THR A 101 -17.29 3.36 0.48
C THR A 101 -15.77 3.43 0.46
N PHE A 102 -15.12 3.48 1.63
CA PHE A 102 -13.66 3.50 1.70
C PHE A 102 -13.04 2.19 1.25
N VAL A 103 -13.67 1.05 1.60
CA VAL A 103 -13.24 -0.28 1.13
C VAL A 103 -13.38 -0.37 -0.38
N LEU A 104 -14.52 0.05 -0.94
CA LEU A 104 -14.72 0.07 -2.39
C LEU A 104 -13.70 0.96 -3.09
N ALA A 105 -13.47 2.15 -2.55
CA ALA A 105 -12.54 3.13 -3.12
C ALA A 105 -11.08 2.64 -3.10
N VAL A 106 -10.59 2.14 -1.95
CA VAL A 106 -9.21 1.60 -1.87
C VAL A 106 -9.04 0.37 -2.74
N THR A 107 -10.06 -0.50 -2.82
CA THR A 107 -10.06 -1.68 -3.70
C THR A 107 -10.02 -1.27 -5.18
N ALA A 108 -10.81 -0.26 -5.57
CA ALA A 108 -10.85 0.25 -6.94
C ALA A 108 -9.51 0.87 -7.37
N VAL A 109 -8.86 1.69 -6.51
CA VAL A 109 -7.52 2.24 -6.80
C VAL A 109 -6.50 1.12 -6.90
N THR A 110 -6.48 0.20 -5.94
CA THR A 110 -5.52 -0.91 -5.90
C THR A 110 -5.66 -1.80 -7.14
N ALA A 111 -6.89 -2.17 -7.50
CA ALA A 111 -7.16 -2.96 -8.70
C ALA A 111 -6.82 -2.20 -9.98
N GLY A 112 -7.24 -0.94 -10.11
CA GLY A 112 -6.98 -0.11 -11.28
C GLY A 112 -5.49 0.11 -11.51
N TYR A 113 -4.72 0.36 -10.45
CA TYR A 113 -3.26 0.49 -10.55
C TYR A 113 -2.58 -0.85 -10.85
N GLY A 114 -3.14 -1.96 -10.34
CA GLY A 114 -2.72 -3.29 -10.71
C GLY A 114 -2.92 -3.60 -12.20
N VAL A 115 -4.03 -3.16 -12.78
CA VAL A 115 -4.29 -3.27 -14.24
C VAL A 115 -3.26 -2.46 -15.03
N ILE A 116 -2.96 -1.22 -14.63
CA ILE A 116 -1.93 -0.39 -15.28
C ILE A 116 -0.56 -1.08 -15.22
N GLY A 117 -0.19 -1.61 -14.04
CA GLY A 117 1.05 -2.36 -13.87
C GLY A 117 1.09 -3.64 -14.71
N TYR A 118 -0.03 -4.37 -14.77
CA TYR A 118 -0.15 -5.55 -15.61
C TYR A 118 0.05 -5.23 -17.09
N LEU A 119 -0.54 -4.16 -17.59
CA LEU A 119 -0.35 -3.72 -18.98
C LEU A 119 1.10 -3.35 -19.26
N ASP A 120 1.78 -2.68 -18.32
CA ASP A 120 3.19 -2.34 -18.43
C ASP A 120 4.08 -3.59 -18.51
N ASP A 121 3.93 -4.50 -17.55
CA ASP A 121 4.70 -5.75 -17.50
C ASP A 121 4.39 -6.66 -18.69
N TYR A 122 3.12 -6.77 -19.09
CA TYR A 122 2.72 -7.54 -20.28
C TYR A 122 3.37 -7.03 -21.56
N LEU A 123 3.39 -5.70 -21.76
CA LEU A 123 4.03 -5.09 -22.92
C LEU A 123 5.55 -5.33 -22.93
N LYS A 124 6.23 -5.23 -21.78
CA LYS A 124 7.67 -5.57 -21.66
C LYS A 124 7.96 -7.00 -22.12
N ILE A 125 7.12 -7.96 -21.70
CA ILE A 125 7.27 -9.37 -22.06
C ILE A 125 6.98 -9.57 -23.54
N ARG A 126 5.86 -9.04 -24.04
CA ARG A 126 5.45 -9.22 -25.45
C ARG A 126 6.44 -8.60 -26.43
N MET A 127 6.97 -7.42 -26.12
CA MET A 127 7.93 -6.72 -26.98
C MET A 127 9.38 -7.17 -26.76
N LYS A 128 9.62 -8.07 -25.79
CA LYS A 128 10.96 -8.55 -25.39
C LYS A 128 11.95 -7.39 -25.17
N ASN A 129 11.48 -6.29 -24.64
CA ASN A 129 12.29 -5.12 -24.31
C ASN A 129 11.89 -4.52 -22.97
N SER A 130 12.75 -3.66 -22.41
CA SER A 130 12.54 -3.04 -21.10
C SER A 130 11.66 -1.77 -21.15
N LYS A 131 11.15 -1.35 -22.33
CA LYS A 131 10.47 -0.04 -22.46
C LYS A 131 9.04 -0.04 -21.90
N GLY A 132 8.30 -1.16 -22.00
CA GLY A 132 6.94 -1.28 -21.49
C GLY A 132 5.99 -0.20 -21.98
N LEU A 133 5.06 0.21 -21.11
CA LEU A 133 4.14 1.32 -21.37
C LEU A 133 4.89 2.65 -21.26
N PRO A 134 4.77 3.57 -22.27
CA PRO A 134 5.38 4.89 -22.16
C PRO A 134 4.94 5.61 -20.87
N ALA A 135 5.92 6.20 -20.13
CA ALA A 135 5.70 6.78 -18.81
C ALA A 135 4.52 7.77 -18.75
N ARG A 136 4.31 8.55 -19.82
CA ARG A 136 3.17 9.49 -19.94
C ARG A 136 1.81 8.81 -19.85
N TYR A 137 1.63 7.65 -20.49
CA TYR A 137 0.37 6.91 -20.46
C TYR A 137 0.18 6.17 -19.13
N LYS A 138 1.27 5.66 -18.55
CA LYS A 138 1.28 5.07 -17.20
C LYS A 138 0.83 6.09 -16.15
N LEU A 139 1.43 7.28 -16.16
CA LEU A 139 1.04 8.38 -15.26
C LEU A 139 -0.39 8.85 -15.53
N LEU A 140 -0.77 9.06 -16.80
CA LEU A 140 -2.13 9.48 -17.14
C LEU A 140 -3.18 8.49 -16.60
N GLY A 141 -2.96 7.19 -16.79
CA GLY A 141 -3.84 6.16 -16.25
C GLY A 141 -3.96 6.21 -14.72
N GLN A 142 -2.83 6.40 -14.01
CA GLN A 142 -2.82 6.56 -12.56
C GLN A 142 -3.60 7.81 -12.11
N PHE A 143 -3.37 8.95 -12.75
CA PHE A 143 -4.11 10.18 -12.46
C PHE A 143 -5.61 10.02 -12.72
N LEU A 144 -6.02 9.39 -13.82
CA LEU A 144 -7.42 9.17 -14.15
C LEU A 144 -8.12 8.27 -13.12
N VAL A 145 -7.52 7.14 -12.76
CA VAL A 145 -8.09 6.22 -11.75
C VAL A 145 -8.18 6.91 -10.39
N ALA A 146 -7.11 7.56 -9.92
CA ALA A 146 -7.12 8.25 -8.64
C ALA A 146 -8.12 9.41 -8.64
N ALA A 147 -8.15 10.23 -9.70
CA ALA A 147 -9.09 11.35 -9.80
C ALA A 147 -10.54 10.88 -9.82
N ALA A 148 -10.87 9.85 -10.58
CA ALA A 148 -12.22 9.31 -10.64
C ALA A 148 -12.70 8.85 -9.25
N VAL A 149 -11.87 8.10 -8.51
CA VAL A 149 -12.20 7.62 -7.17
C VAL A 149 -12.28 8.78 -6.16
N MET A 150 -11.30 9.70 -6.16
CA MET A 150 -11.30 10.82 -5.22
C MET A 150 -12.46 11.78 -5.49
N VAL A 151 -12.73 12.15 -6.74
CA VAL A 151 -13.89 12.99 -7.09
C VAL A 151 -15.18 12.33 -6.64
N TYR A 152 -15.35 11.01 -6.86
CA TYR A 152 -16.53 10.31 -6.38
C TYR A 152 -16.67 10.39 -4.86
N VAL A 153 -15.66 9.96 -4.09
CA VAL A 153 -15.73 9.91 -2.63
C VAL A 153 -15.94 11.30 -2.01
N PHE A 154 -15.28 12.32 -2.52
CA PHE A 154 -15.35 13.68 -1.98
C PHE A 154 -16.65 14.43 -2.32
N ASN A 155 -17.46 13.93 -3.26
CA ASN A 155 -18.74 14.52 -3.65
C ASN A 155 -19.95 13.64 -3.29
N ALA A 156 -19.76 12.36 -2.92
CA ALA A 156 -20.84 11.41 -2.62
C ALA A 156 -21.27 11.46 -1.15
N LYS A 157 -21.82 12.59 -0.68
CA LYS A 157 -22.21 12.81 0.73
C LYS A 157 -23.08 11.70 1.30
N GLU A 158 -24.02 11.16 0.52
CA GLU A 158 -24.96 10.14 0.96
C GLU A 158 -24.32 8.75 1.18
N HIS A 159 -23.15 8.53 0.56
CA HIS A 159 -22.45 7.24 0.60
C HIS A 159 -21.26 7.22 1.55
N VAL A 160 -20.91 8.39 2.11
CA VAL A 160 -19.75 8.55 2.98
C VAL A 160 -20.21 8.89 4.39
N PRO A 161 -19.57 8.35 5.45
CA PRO A 161 -19.95 8.63 6.84
C PRO A 161 -19.88 10.13 7.17
N ALA A 162 -20.87 10.60 7.95
CA ALA A 162 -20.97 12.00 8.30
C ALA A 162 -19.75 12.52 9.08
N ASP A 163 -19.19 11.70 9.97
CA ASP A 163 -17.99 12.02 10.75
C ASP A 163 -16.77 12.31 9.88
N TRP A 164 -16.61 11.60 8.76
CA TRP A 164 -15.54 11.88 7.80
C TRP A 164 -15.89 13.05 6.87
N TRP A 165 -17.18 13.18 6.50
CA TRP A 165 -17.62 14.24 5.60
C TRP A 165 -17.28 15.63 6.11
N ASP A 166 -17.44 15.86 7.40
CA ASP A 166 -17.19 17.16 8.04
C ASP A 166 -15.70 17.54 8.10
N ILE A 167 -14.83 16.55 8.00
CA ILE A 167 -13.37 16.75 8.07
C ILE A 167 -12.67 16.44 6.73
N ARG A 168 -13.42 16.15 5.66
CA ARG A 168 -12.84 15.61 4.41
C ARG A 168 -11.77 16.50 3.78
N THR A 169 -11.86 17.83 3.94
CA THR A 169 -10.92 18.80 3.39
C THR A 169 -9.85 19.27 4.39
N ARG A 170 -9.86 18.73 5.62
CA ARG A 170 -8.86 19.04 6.64
C ARG A 170 -7.62 18.20 6.46
N LEU A 171 -6.45 18.82 6.61
CA LEU A 171 -5.16 18.11 6.61
C LEU A 171 -4.78 17.65 8.01
N GLY A 172 -4.35 16.41 8.14
CA GLY A 172 -3.71 15.91 9.35
C GLY A 172 -2.24 16.32 9.39
N ILE A 173 -1.87 17.15 10.37
CA ILE A 173 -0.48 17.54 10.60
C ILE A 173 0.14 16.56 11.61
N PRO A 174 1.27 15.89 11.29
CA PRO A 174 1.95 15.01 12.24
C PRO A 174 2.32 15.76 13.54
N PHE A 175 2.17 15.09 14.68
CA PHE A 175 2.49 15.63 16.00
C PHE A 175 1.66 16.85 16.44
N VAL A 176 0.57 17.16 15.73
CA VAL A 176 -0.35 18.24 16.07
C VAL A 176 -1.74 17.65 16.26
N ALA A 177 -2.42 18.02 17.36
CA ALA A 177 -3.77 17.58 17.65
C ALA A 177 -4.75 18.02 16.54
N PHE A 178 -5.41 17.05 15.91
CA PHE A 178 -6.23 17.27 14.71
C PHE A 178 -7.35 18.32 14.93
N ALA A 179 -7.92 18.35 16.14
CA ALA A 179 -9.01 19.28 16.47
C ALA A 179 -8.53 20.70 16.76
N LYS A 180 -7.27 20.90 17.22
CA LYS A 180 -6.80 22.21 17.71
C LYS A 180 -6.32 23.15 16.60
N HIS A 181 -5.78 22.59 15.52
CA HIS A 181 -5.20 23.35 14.41
C HIS A 181 -5.71 22.84 13.06
N PRO A 182 -6.99 23.10 12.73
CA PRO A 182 -7.54 22.67 11.46
C PRO A 182 -6.92 23.47 10.31
N VAL A 183 -6.20 22.78 9.43
CA VAL A 183 -5.80 23.34 8.13
C VAL A 183 -6.79 22.82 7.11
N GLU A 184 -7.68 23.68 6.65
CA GLU A 184 -8.69 23.35 5.65
C GLU A 184 -8.27 23.89 4.28
N LEU A 185 -8.39 23.02 3.27
CA LEU A 185 -8.15 23.41 1.88
C LEU A 185 -9.46 23.50 1.11
N PRO A 186 -9.55 24.38 0.09
CA PRO A 186 -10.66 24.36 -0.85
C PRO A 186 -10.81 22.95 -1.46
N LEU A 187 -12.04 22.47 -1.64
CA LEU A 187 -12.33 21.11 -2.07
C LEU A 187 -11.53 20.67 -3.30
N GLY A 188 -11.49 21.50 -4.35
CA GLY A 188 -10.75 21.17 -5.57
C GLY A 188 -9.24 21.05 -5.35
N VAL A 189 -8.67 21.91 -4.49
CA VAL A 189 -7.24 21.87 -4.12
C VAL A 189 -6.95 20.60 -3.32
N TYR A 190 -7.84 20.25 -2.38
CA TYR A 190 -7.67 19.03 -1.59
C TYR A 190 -7.76 17.77 -2.46
N ILE A 191 -8.72 17.69 -3.39
CA ILE A 191 -8.84 16.56 -4.32
C ILE A 191 -7.57 16.42 -5.16
N ALA A 192 -7.05 17.53 -5.70
CA ALA A 192 -5.82 17.53 -6.48
C ALA A 192 -4.62 17.03 -5.64
N PHE A 193 -4.52 17.50 -4.39
CA PHE A 193 -3.50 17.06 -3.44
C PHE A 193 -3.64 15.56 -3.10
N ALA A 194 -4.87 15.07 -2.84
CA ALA A 194 -5.14 13.67 -2.57
C ALA A 194 -4.76 12.77 -3.75
N VAL A 195 -5.11 13.16 -4.97
CA VAL A 195 -4.71 12.46 -6.20
C VAL A 195 -3.18 12.41 -6.33
N LEU A 196 -2.51 13.55 -6.09
CA LEU A 196 -1.04 13.61 -6.12
C LEU A 196 -0.43 12.68 -5.07
N CYS A 197 -0.98 12.66 -3.85
CA CYS A 197 -0.52 11.78 -2.77
C CYS A 197 -0.58 10.31 -3.19
N VAL A 198 -1.70 9.85 -3.79
CA VAL A 198 -1.87 8.47 -4.25
C VAL A 198 -0.91 8.13 -5.39
N VAL A 199 -0.80 9.00 -6.40
CA VAL A 199 0.09 8.79 -7.55
C VAL A 199 1.56 8.80 -7.11
N ALA A 200 1.95 9.75 -6.25
CA ALA A 200 3.32 9.85 -5.76
C ALA A 200 3.71 8.62 -4.93
N THR A 201 2.85 8.18 -4.00
CA THR A 201 3.10 6.98 -3.19
C THR A 201 3.23 5.73 -4.06
N SER A 202 2.35 5.57 -5.05
CA SER A 202 2.41 4.43 -5.97
C SER A 202 3.73 4.36 -6.75
N ASN A 203 4.16 5.49 -7.32
CA ASN A 203 5.41 5.53 -8.06
C ASN A 203 6.64 5.41 -7.15
N ALA A 204 6.59 5.93 -5.93
CA ALA A 204 7.67 5.80 -4.96
C ALA A 204 7.88 4.33 -4.53
N VAL A 205 6.80 3.58 -4.30
CA VAL A 205 6.88 2.12 -4.07
C VAL A 205 7.46 1.41 -5.29
N ASN A 206 7.03 1.79 -6.50
CA ASN A 206 7.54 1.18 -7.73
C ASN A 206 9.04 1.48 -7.97
N PHE A 207 9.52 2.69 -7.65
CA PHE A 207 10.97 2.98 -7.70
C PHE A 207 11.78 2.20 -6.68
N THR A 208 11.17 1.82 -5.55
CA THR A 208 11.83 1.04 -4.50
C THR A 208 11.95 -0.45 -4.86
N ASP A 209 11.13 -0.94 -5.80
CA ASP A 209 11.12 -2.36 -6.21
C ASP A 209 12.26 -2.71 -7.18
N GLY A 210 13.50 -2.35 -6.80
CA GLY A 210 14.70 -2.60 -7.61
C GLY A 210 15.57 -3.75 -7.10
N LEU A 211 15.42 -4.18 -5.84
CA LEU A 211 16.17 -5.28 -5.22
C LEU A 211 15.22 -6.30 -4.58
N ASP A 212 15.71 -7.53 -4.42
CA ASP A 212 14.95 -8.68 -3.91
C ASP A 212 14.38 -8.40 -2.51
N GLY A 213 13.05 -8.27 -2.40
CA GLY A 213 12.38 -8.03 -1.13
C GLY A 213 12.49 -6.60 -0.58
N LEU A 214 13.18 -5.68 -1.28
CA LEU A 214 13.40 -4.32 -0.78
C LEU A 214 12.10 -3.56 -0.58
N ALA A 215 11.20 -3.57 -1.55
CA ALA A 215 9.95 -2.80 -1.50
C ALA A 215 8.90 -3.46 -0.58
N ILE A 216 8.80 -4.80 -0.61
CA ILE A 216 7.72 -5.49 0.12
C ILE A 216 7.86 -5.40 1.64
N GLY A 217 9.09 -5.34 2.18
CA GLY A 217 9.32 -5.12 3.62
C GLY A 217 8.68 -3.81 4.11
N PRO A 218 9.09 -2.64 3.60
CA PRO A 218 8.45 -1.36 3.92
C PRO A 218 6.94 -1.34 3.66
N VAL A 219 6.41 -2.01 2.61
CA VAL A 219 4.96 -2.14 2.41
C VAL A 219 4.30 -2.84 3.59
N ILE A 220 4.88 -3.94 4.10
CA ILE A 220 4.36 -4.66 5.28
C ILE A 220 4.32 -3.73 6.51
N PHE A 221 5.40 -3.01 6.79
CA PHE A 221 5.48 -2.11 7.95
C PHE A 221 4.51 -0.94 7.85
N ASN A 222 4.40 -0.32 6.67
CA ASN A 222 3.47 0.77 6.43
C ASN A 222 2.01 0.31 6.53
N SER A 223 1.70 -0.85 5.94
CA SER A 223 0.35 -1.45 6.04
C SER A 223 -0.01 -1.80 7.48
N GLY A 224 0.93 -2.35 8.26
CA GLY A 224 0.75 -2.64 9.68
C GLY A 224 0.50 -1.37 10.50
N THR A 225 1.19 -0.28 10.17
CA THR A 225 0.98 1.02 10.82
C THR A 225 -0.40 1.59 10.47
N TYR A 226 -0.81 1.59 9.19
CA TYR A 226 -2.16 2.01 8.80
C TYR A 226 -3.26 1.12 9.36
N LEU A 227 -3.00 -0.18 9.52
CA LEU A 227 -3.93 -1.09 10.21
C LEU A 227 -4.22 -0.59 11.63
N ILE A 228 -3.18 -0.25 12.39
CA ILE A 228 -3.31 0.28 13.75
C ILE A 228 -4.05 1.62 13.73
N TRP A 229 -3.66 2.55 12.86
CA TRP A 229 -4.31 3.84 12.70
C TRP A 229 -5.80 3.72 12.36
N ALA A 230 -6.13 2.90 11.36
CA ALA A 230 -7.51 2.66 10.92
C ALA A 230 -8.36 2.08 12.06
N TYR A 231 -7.82 1.09 12.76
CA TYR A 231 -8.50 0.47 13.89
C TYR A 231 -8.77 1.49 15.00
N LEU A 232 -7.76 2.27 15.42
CA LEU A 232 -7.89 3.25 16.50
C LEU A 232 -8.83 4.41 16.13
N SER A 233 -8.84 4.85 14.87
CA SER A 233 -9.74 5.89 14.37
C SER A 233 -11.21 5.46 14.40
N GLY A 234 -11.51 4.16 14.23
CA GLY A 234 -12.87 3.62 14.26
C GLY A 234 -13.28 2.98 15.58
N ALA A 235 -12.34 2.73 16.50
CA ALA A 235 -12.61 1.94 17.70
C ALA A 235 -13.43 2.70 18.74
N THR A 236 -14.51 2.06 19.19
CA THR A 236 -15.34 2.51 20.33
C THR A 236 -15.55 1.35 21.29
N PHE A 237 -15.26 1.57 22.57
CA PHE A 237 -15.45 0.55 23.62
C PHE A 237 -16.61 0.94 24.52
N GLY A 238 -17.56 -0.01 24.75
CA GLY A 238 -18.56 0.12 25.79
C GLY A 238 -17.91 -0.12 27.15
N ILE A 239 -18.10 0.80 28.10
CA ILE A 239 -17.68 0.58 29.51
C ILE A 239 -18.86 -0.04 30.23
N ALA A 240 -18.67 -1.19 30.88
CA ALA A 240 -19.71 -1.83 31.65
C ALA A 240 -20.25 -0.84 32.72
N ASN A 241 -21.58 -0.76 32.79
CA ASN A 241 -22.32 0.13 33.72
C ASN A 241 -22.19 1.65 33.49
N VAL A 242 -21.64 2.09 32.34
CA VAL A 242 -21.57 3.51 31.97
C VAL A 242 -22.28 3.71 30.64
N ALA A 243 -23.24 4.65 30.59
CA ALA A 243 -23.98 4.98 29.38
C ALA A 243 -23.06 5.59 28.27
N GLN A 244 -21.88 6.07 28.64
CA GLN A 244 -20.92 6.65 27.71
C GLN A 244 -20.00 5.59 27.12
N ARG A 245 -19.87 5.62 25.81
CA ARG A 245 -18.87 4.82 25.08
C ARG A 245 -17.52 5.52 25.11
N PHE A 246 -16.47 4.79 25.40
CA PHE A 246 -15.10 5.28 25.29
C PHE A 246 -14.67 5.32 23.82
N VAL A 247 -14.44 6.49 23.29
CA VAL A 247 -13.98 6.72 21.90
C VAL A 247 -12.48 6.89 21.91
N VAL A 248 -11.75 5.92 21.38
CA VAL A 248 -10.28 5.89 21.38
C VAL A 248 -9.70 7.07 20.60
N ALA A 249 -10.28 7.41 19.46
CA ALA A 249 -9.83 8.52 18.62
C ALA A 249 -9.85 9.85 19.37
N ARG A 250 -10.88 10.09 20.20
CA ARG A 250 -11.00 11.30 21.02
C ARG A 250 -9.92 11.34 22.12
N TYR A 251 -9.62 10.21 22.74
CA TYR A 251 -8.54 10.11 23.74
C TYR A 251 -7.16 10.37 23.13
N LEU A 252 -6.97 9.96 21.88
CA LEU A 252 -5.70 10.10 21.15
C LEU A 252 -5.58 11.43 20.38
N ASP A 253 -6.62 12.28 20.39
CA ASP A 253 -6.69 13.51 19.58
C ASP A 253 -6.48 13.29 18.06
N ILE A 254 -6.93 12.12 17.55
CA ILE A 254 -6.92 11.77 16.13
C ILE A 254 -8.31 11.92 15.51
N PRO A 255 -8.42 11.95 14.17
CA PRO A 255 -9.73 11.94 13.50
C PRO A 255 -10.56 10.73 13.91
N GLN A 256 -11.77 10.97 14.41
CA GLN A 256 -12.74 9.90 14.63
C GLN A 256 -13.42 9.58 13.31
N ILE A 257 -13.25 8.38 12.81
CA ILE A 257 -13.80 7.91 11.54
C ILE A 257 -14.34 6.49 11.77
N ALA A 258 -15.62 6.39 12.10
CA ALA A 258 -16.23 5.12 12.52
C ALA A 258 -16.06 4.00 11.47
N SER A 259 -16.14 4.36 10.18
CA SER A 259 -16.00 3.42 9.07
C SER A 259 -14.55 3.06 8.74
N ALA A 260 -13.56 3.76 9.29
CA ALA A 260 -12.13 3.48 9.04
C ALA A 260 -11.69 2.11 9.57
N GLY A 261 -12.42 1.54 10.55
CA GLY A 261 -12.16 0.18 11.03
C GLY A 261 -12.14 -0.88 9.93
N GLU A 262 -12.93 -0.71 8.87
CA GLU A 262 -12.92 -1.62 7.72
C GLU A 262 -11.62 -1.52 6.90
N LEU A 263 -10.98 -0.34 6.82
CA LEU A 263 -9.67 -0.19 6.18
C LEU A 263 -8.57 -0.98 6.92
N SER A 264 -8.74 -1.22 8.24
CA SER A 264 -7.79 -2.07 8.98
C SER A 264 -7.78 -3.51 8.46
N ILE A 265 -8.92 -4.01 7.96
CA ILE A 265 -9.03 -5.36 7.37
C ILE A 265 -8.29 -5.41 6.03
N PHE A 266 -8.46 -4.38 5.18
CA PHE A 266 -7.70 -4.23 3.94
C PHE A 266 -6.19 -4.18 4.21
N CYS A 267 -5.76 -3.35 5.17
CA CYS A 267 -4.37 -3.28 5.56
C CYS A 267 -3.84 -4.63 6.11
N GLY A 268 -4.66 -5.36 6.87
CA GLY A 268 -4.36 -6.71 7.30
C GLY A 268 -4.15 -7.69 6.14
N ALA A 269 -5.00 -7.60 5.11
CA ALA A 269 -4.83 -8.38 3.89
C ALA A 269 -3.50 -8.03 3.17
N MET A 270 -3.13 -6.74 3.12
CA MET A 270 -1.83 -6.31 2.57
C MET A 270 -0.64 -6.86 3.38
N VAL A 271 -0.72 -6.83 4.72
CA VAL A 271 0.31 -7.42 5.59
C VAL A 271 0.45 -8.92 5.33
N GLY A 272 -0.67 -9.64 5.31
CA GLY A 272 -0.66 -11.09 5.10
C GLY A 272 -0.13 -11.48 3.72
N ALA A 273 -0.63 -10.83 2.67
CA ALA A 273 -0.14 -11.05 1.30
C ALA A 273 1.36 -10.70 1.18
N GLY A 274 1.77 -9.58 1.79
CA GLY A 274 3.16 -9.15 1.81
C GLY A 274 4.09 -10.17 2.46
N ILE A 275 3.74 -10.70 3.64
CA ILE A 275 4.52 -11.73 4.34
C ILE A 275 4.58 -13.01 3.50
N GLY A 276 3.43 -13.46 2.96
CA GLY A 276 3.37 -14.66 2.14
C GLY A 276 4.16 -14.53 0.85
N PHE A 277 4.15 -13.35 0.22
CA PHE A 277 4.93 -13.08 -0.98
C PHE A 277 6.43 -12.96 -0.67
N LEU A 278 6.79 -12.30 0.44
CA LEU A 278 8.18 -12.13 0.86
C LEU A 278 8.92 -13.47 1.00
N TRP A 279 8.23 -14.53 1.38
CA TRP A 279 8.81 -15.88 1.47
C TRP A 279 9.50 -16.33 0.18
N TYR A 280 8.97 -15.90 -0.98
CA TYR A 280 9.49 -16.23 -2.30
C TYR A 280 10.28 -15.09 -2.94
N ASN A 281 10.09 -13.85 -2.46
CA ASN A 281 10.75 -12.66 -3.00
C ASN A 281 11.99 -12.23 -2.19
N THR A 282 12.27 -12.87 -1.02
CA THR A 282 13.50 -12.60 -0.28
C THR A 282 14.74 -13.02 -1.07
N TYR A 283 15.87 -12.36 -0.79
CA TYR A 283 17.13 -12.64 -1.48
C TYR A 283 17.68 -14.05 -1.18
N PRO A 284 18.08 -14.85 -2.21
CA PRO A 284 17.89 -14.62 -3.64
C PRO A 284 16.44 -14.93 -4.08
N ALA A 285 15.81 -13.99 -4.77
CA ALA A 285 14.38 -14.07 -5.09
C ALA A 285 14.06 -15.18 -6.10
N GLN A 286 12.98 -15.92 -5.83
CA GLN A 286 12.40 -16.91 -6.75
C GLN A 286 11.39 -16.27 -7.73
N VAL A 287 10.88 -15.08 -7.41
CA VAL A 287 9.93 -14.31 -8.22
C VAL A 287 10.04 -12.83 -7.89
N PHE A 288 9.97 -11.97 -8.92
CA PHE A 288 9.90 -10.53 -8.76
C PHE A 288 8.47 -10.02 -8.73
N MET A 289 8.24 -8.94 -7.95
CA MET A 289 6.92 -8.34 -7.80
C MET A 289 6.44 -7.72 -9.11
N GLY A 290 7.28 -6.91 -9.74
CA GLY A 290 6.97 -6.18 -10.96
C GLY A 290 6.00 -5.02 -10.73
N ASP A 291 5.71 -4.31 -11.83
CA ASP A 291 4.87 -3.11 -11.80
C ASP A 291 3.42 -3.40 -11.35
N VAL A 292 2.92 -4.62 -11.60
CA VAL A 292 1.59 -5.07 -11.14
C VAL A 292 1.45 -4.89 -9.64
N GLY A 293 2.39 -5.44 -8.86
CA GLY A 293 2.32 -5.41 -7.40
C GLY A 293 2.73 -4.05 -6.84
N ALA A 294 3.84 -3.50 -7.32
CA ALA A 294 4.41 -2.28 -6.79
C ALA A 294 3.45 -1.08 -6.91
N LEU A 295 2.84 -0.89 -8.10
CA LEU A 295 1.88 0.20 -8.31
C LEU A 295 0.60 -0.01 -7.51
N ALA A 296 0.06 -1.24 -7.48
CA ALA A 296 -1.16 -1.56 -6.77
C ALA A 296 -1.04 -1.31 -5.26
N LEU A 297 0.02 -1.86 -4.64
CA LEU A 297 0.25 -1.71 -3.21
C LEU A 297 0.51 -0.25 -2.83
N GLY A 298 1.32 0.46 -3.61
CA GLY A 298 1.58 1.88 -3.37
C GLY A 298 0.32 2.74 -3.54
N GLY A 299 -0.54 2.44 -4.53
CA GLY A 299 -1.85 3.07 -4.70
C GLY A 299 -2.77 2.83 -3.51
N GLY A 300 -2.82 1.59 -3.00
CA GLY A 300 -3.56 1.23 -1.79
C GLY A 300 -3.09 1.98 -0.55
N LEU A 301 -1.76 2.04 -0.32
CA LEU A 301 -1.17 2.80 0.80
C LEU A 301 -1.48 4.29 0.72
N GLY A 302 -1.31 4.91 -0.46
CA GLY A 302 -1.62 6.33 -0.66
C GLY A 302 -3.11 6.64 -0.44
N THR A 303 -4.00 5.73 -0.85
CA THR A 303 -5.45 5.87 -0.62
C THR A 303 -5.79 5.75 0.86
N CYS A 304 -5.17 4.80 1.58
CA CYS A 304 -5.32 4.70 3.05
C CYS A 304 -4.85 5.97 3.75
N ALA A 305 -3.72 6.57 3.32
CA ALA A 305 -3.23 7.82 3.88
C ALA A 305 -4.27 8.95 3.79
N VAL A 306 -4.91 9.12 2.62
CA VAL A 306 -5.94 10.13 2.37
C VAL A 306 -7.18 9.91 3.22
N PHE A 307 -7.69 8.67 3.28
CA PHE A 307 -8.93 8.39 4.03
C PHE A 307 -8.76 8.43 5.54
N LEU A 308 -7.55 8.12 6.03
CA LEU A 308 -7.19 8.22 7.45
C LEU A 308 -6.72 9.62 7.87
N LYS A 309 -6.70 10.60 6.96
CA LYS A 309 -6.19 11.96 7.20
C LYS A 309 -4.72 11.97 7.63
N ASN A 310 -3.94 11.08 7.07
CA ASN A 310 -2.51 10.87 7.35
C ASN A 310 -1.63 11.22 6.13
N GLU A 311 -2.06 12.15 5.28
CA GLU A 311 -1.38 12.51 4.03
C GLU A 311 0.04 13.00 4.30
N LEU A 312 0.23 13.91 5.26
CA LEU A 312 1.55 14.41 5.62
C LEU A 312 2.34 13.39 6.46
N LEU A 313 1.65 12.61 7.30
CA LEU A 313 2.28 11.53 8.06
C LEU A 313 2.83 10.44 7.12
N SER A 314 2.21 10.23 5.96
CA SER A 314 2.67 9.26 4.96
C SER A 314 4.08 9.55 4.45
N ILE A 315 4.53 10.81 4.47
CA ILE A 315 5.89 11.20 4.10
C ILE A 315 6.89 10.65 5.13
N ILE A 316 6.54 10.66 6.42
CA ILE A 316 7.38 10.11 7.49
C ILE A 316 7.30 8.59 7.46
N LEU A 317 6.09 8.03 7.50
CA LEU A 317 5.86 6.58 7.51
C LEU A 317 6.46 5.90 6.27
N GLY A 318 6.21 6.47 5.09
CA GLY A 318 6.75 6.02 3.82
C GLY A 318 8.11 6.63 3.49
N GLY A 319 8.89 7.11 4.47
CA GLY A 319 10.11 7.88 4.24
C GLY A 319 11.17 7.15 3.41
N VAL A 320 11.24 5.82 3.48
CA VAL A 320 12.08 5.01 2.58
C VAL A 320 11.62 5.21 1.13
N PHE A 321 10.33 5.04 0.85
CA PHE A 321 9.76 5.26 -0.48
C PHE A 321 9.92 6.69 -0.95
N PHE A 322 9.68 7.66 -0.04
CA PHE A 322 9.84 9.07 -0.34
C PHE A 322 11.29 9.41 -0.74
N LEU A 323 12.28 8.91 -0.01
CA LEU A 323 13.71 9.13 -0.30
C LEU A 323 14.12 8.48 -1.63
N GLU A 324 13.61 7.29 -1.95
CA GLU A 324 13.82 6.63 -3.23
C GLU A 324 13.28 7.49 -4.38
N GLY A 325 12.01 7.90 -4.30
CA GLY A 325 11.37 8.76 -5.30
C GLY A 325 12.06 10.12 -5.41
N LEU A 326 12.37 10.77 -4.28
CA LEU A 326 13.07 12.05 -4.24
C LEU A 326 14.44 11.97 -4.89
N SER A 327 15.18 10.88 -4.67
CA SER A 327 16.50 10.67 -5.29
C SER A 327 16.43 10.63 -6.83
N VAL A 328 15.37 10.02 -7.38
CA VAL A 328 15.12 9.98 -8.83
C VAL A 328 14.81 11.38 -9.36
N VAL A 329 13.90 12.11 -8.72
CA VAL A 329 13.53 13.47 -9.12
C VAL A 329 14.76 14.40 -9.05
N THR A 330 15.49 14.37 -7.94
CA THR A 330 16.70 15.17 -7.74
C THR A 330 17.75 14.89 -8.81
N GLN A 331 17.98 13.61 -9.12
CA GLN A 331 18.94 13.20 -10.16
C GLN A 331 18.53 13.73 -11.54
N ILE A 332 17.26 13.60 -11.91
CA ILE A 332 16.74 14.07 -13.21
C ILE A 332 16.84 15.59 -13.32
N VAL A 333 16.43 16.32 -12.28
CA VAL A 333 16.45 17.78 -12.25
C VAL A 333 17.89 18.29 -12.32
N SER A 334 18.79 17.77 -11.49
CA SER A 334 20.19 18.14 -11.50
C SER A 334 20.84 17.90 -12.85
N PHE A 335 20.65 16.71 -13.44
CA PHE A 335 21.23 16.37 -14.72
C PHE A 335 20.72 17.26 -15.87
N LYS A 336 19.41 17.58 -15.87
CA LYS A 336 18.83 18.49 -16.87
C LYS A 336 19.33 19.93 -16.74
N LEU A 337 19.50 20.42 -15.50
CA LEU A 337 19.88 21.82 -15.25
C LEU A 337 21.39 22.04 -15.30
N THR A 338 22.19 21.09 -14.82
CA THR A 338 23.66 21.28 -14.62
C THR A 338 24.52 20.31 -15.42
N GLY A 339 23.96 19.27 -16.05
CA GLY A 339 24.71 18.19 -16.68
C GLY A 339 25.43 17.26 -15.69
N LYS A 340 25.29 17.49 -14.37
CA LYS A 340 26.00 16.73 -13.32
C LYS A 340 25.06 15.79 -12.58
N ARG A 341 25.58 14.62 -12.18
CA ARG A 341 24.88 13.65 -11.36
C ARG A 341 25.11 13.96 -9.88
N VAL A 342 24.04 13.96 -9.07
CA VAL A 342 24.11 14.08 -7.60
C VAL A 342 24.48 12.73 -6.99
N PHE A 343 23.80 11.66 -7.44
CA PHE A 343 24.04 10.30 -6.99
C PHE A 343 24.82 9.51 -8.06
N LEU A 344 25.59 8.50 -7.65
CA LEU A 344 26.25 7.59 -8.58
C LEU A 344 25.25 6.92 -9.52
N MET A 345 24.07 6.57 -8.96
CA MET A 345 22.91 6.08 -9.67
C MET A 345 21.65 6.38 -8.84
N ALA A 346 20.51 6.58 -9.47
CA ALA A 346 19.20 6.69 -8.83
C ALA A 346 18.27 5.59 -9.39
N PRO A 347 17.36 5.06 -8.59
CA PRO A 347 17.04 5.35 -7.17
C PRO A 347 18.22 5.11 -6.20
N ILE A 348 18.07 5.57 -4.91
CA ILE A 348 19.20 5.64 -3.97
C ILE A 348 19.78 4.26 -3.56
N HIS A 349 19.00 3.19 -3.60
CA HIS A 349 19.51 1.84 -3.36
C HIS A 349 20.62 1.47 -4.36
N HIS A 350 20.50 1.84 -5.63
CA HIS A 350 21.56 1.64 -6.63
C HIS A 350 22.81 2.47 -6.37
N HIS A 351 22.68 3.62 -5.70
CA HIS A 351 23.86 4.40 -5.26
C HIS A 351 24.70 3.59 -4.25
N TYR A 352 24.06 2.88 -3.32
CA TYR A 352 24.76 2.04 -2.35
C TYR A 352 25.34 0.78 -2.99
N GLU A 353 24.66 0.17 -3.98
CA GLU A 353 25.25 -0.92 -4.77
C GLU A 353 26.53 -0.46 -5.49
N LYS A 354 26.50 0.72 -6.13
CA LYS A 354 27.69 1.31 -6.78
C LYS A 354 28.80 1.65 -5.80
N LYS A 355 28.49 1.83 -4.50
CA LYS A 355 29.47 1.96 -3.41
C LYS A 355 30.01 0.61 -2.92
N GLY A 356 29.61 -0.50 -3.51
CA GLY A 356 30.08 -1.85 -3.15
C GLY A 356 29.36 -2.47 -1.94
N TRP A 357 28.17 -1.97 -1.54
CA TRP A 357 27.40 -2.64 -0.50
C TRP A 357 26.71 -3.88 -1.07
N PRO A 358 26.79 -5.04 -0.40
CA PRO A 358 26.07 -6.22 -0.83
C PRO A 358 24.54 -6.02 -0.68
N GLU A 359 23.77 -6.54 -1.61
CA GLU A 359 22.33 -6.38 -1.69
C GLU A 359 21.60 -6.72 -0.37
N PRO A 360 21.85 -7.85 0.32
CA PRO A 360 21.18 -8.15 1.60
C PRO A 360 21.41 -7.07 2.67
N LYS A 361 22.58 -6.43 2.68
CA LYS A 361 22.91 -5.36 3.62
C LYS A 361 22.07 -4.10 3.36
N ILE A 362 21.84 -3.77 2.08
CA ILE A 362 21.00 -2.64 1.70
C ILE A 362 19.56 -2.94 2.14
N ILE A 363 19.02 -4.10 1.79
CA ILE A 363 17.65 -4.51 2.08
C ILE A 363 17.36 -4.42 3.59
N VAL A 364 18.19 -5.09 4.41
CA VAL A 364 17.98 -5.12 5.86
C VAL A 364 18.07 -3.73 6.48
N ARG A 365 19.01 -2.87 6.04
CA ARG A 365 19.12 -1.50 6.54
C ARG A 365 17.91 -0.64 6.19
N PHE A 366 17.39 -0.77 4.98
CA PHE A 366 16.17 -0.06 4.56
C PHE A 366 14.95 -0.54 5.35
N TRP A 367 14.86 -1.84 5.66
CA TRP A 367 13.81 -2.37 6.53
C TRP A 367 13.91 -1.80 7.94
N ILE A 368 15.12 -1.77 8.54
CA ILE A 368 15.34 -1.17 9.86
C ILE A 368 14.91 0.30 9.87
N VAL A 369 15.29 1.08 8.86
CA VAL A 369 14.85 2.48 8.71
C VAL A 369 13.34 2.57 8.60
N SER A 370 12.69 1.71 7.82
CA SER A 370 11.24 1.70 7.67
C SER A 370 10.53 1.35 9.00
N ILE A 371 11.06 0.42 9.78
CA ILE A 371 10.54 0.11 11.12
C ILE A 371 10.67 1.32 12.05
N LEU A 372 11.82 1.98 12.07
CA LEU A 372 12.02 3.19 12.88
C LEU A 372 11.03 4.30 12.51
N LEU A 373 10.82 4.52 11.21
CA LEU A 373 9.84 5.51 10.72
C LEU A 373 8.40 5.12 11.06
N ALA A 374 8.06 3.84 11.04
CA ALA A 374 6.78 3.32 11.49
C ALA A 374 6.56 3.59 12.99
N LEU A 375 7.59 3.35 13.83
CA LEU A 375 7.52 3.67 15.27
C LEU A 375 7.38 5.18 15.52
N VAL A 376 8.12 6.02 14.80
CA VAL A 376 7.97 7.50 14.87
C VAL A 376 6.56 7.91 14.48
N SER A 377 6.00 7.30 13.42
CA SER A 377 4.63 7.56 12.97
C SER A 377 3.59 7.13 14.02
N LEU A 378 3.79 5.98 14.68
CA LEU A 378 2.94 5.55 15.79
C LEU A 378 3.09 6.43 17.03
N ALA A 379 4.29 6.94 17.31
CA ALA A 379 4.49 7.88 18.44
C ALA A 379 3.65 9.17 18.25
N SER A 380 3.39 9.59 17.01
CA SER A 380 2.51 10.74 16.73
C SER A 380 1.06 10.54 17.18
N LEU A 381 0.62 9.31 17.53
CA LEU A 381 -0.72 9.04 18.08
C LEU A 381 -0.95 9.74 19.43
N LYS A 382 0.08 9.96 20.22
CA LYS A 382 -0.07 10.53 21.55
C LYS A 382 0.81 11.76 21.83
N VAL A 383 1.88 11.94 21.06
CA VAL A 383 2.75 13.12 21.15
C VAL A 383 2.11 14.24 20.34
N ARG A 384 1.17 15.00 20.98
CA ARG A 384 0.38 16.07 20.33
C ARG A 384 0.08 17.21 21.29
#